data_ba79063845f8e1d3de8714201d563179
#
_entry.id   ba79063845f8e1d3de8714201d563179
#
_cell.length_a   1.000
_cell.length_b   1.000
_cell.length_c   1.000
_cell.angle_alpha   90.00
_cell.angle_beta   90.00
_cell.angle_gamma   90.00
#
_symmetry.space_group_name_H-M   'P 1'
#
loop_
_entity.id
_entity.type
_entity.pdbx_description
1 polymer ?
#
loop_
_entity_poly.entity_id
_entity_poly.type
_entity_poly.pdbx_seq_one_letter_code
_entity_poly.pdbx_strand_id
1 'polypeptide(L)'
;MKKTLLLIIMLLSSAVVSFAQYATKSNEDITLEKQFKVAKNTRTAGTVVASTGAAAWLCGSVMCTVAENRYINQYNTSGSVEEIYDLKQEAKKQSSYKTGQTVEIVGFVTMLAGAGTIWVGQSKIKKLNNATNATLSYGVNGAGVALALKF
;
A
#
# COMPACT_ATOMS: atom_id res chain seq x y z
N MET A 1 2.13 23.83 6.90
CA MET A 1 2.44 22.40 7.03
C MET A 1 1.25 21.54 7.45
N LYS A 2 0.49 21.82 8.54
CA LYS A 2 -0.70 21.01 8.93
C LYS A 2 -1.78 20.95 7.84
N LYS A 3 -2.03 22.06 7.14
CA LYS A 3 -3.06 22.14 6.06
C LYS A 3 -2.68 21.32 4.81
N THR A 4 -1.41 21.31 4.43
CA THR A 4 -0.92 20.51 3.29
C THR A 4 -0.95 19.01 3.57
N LEU A 5 -0.60 18.60 4.81
CA LEU A 5 -0.70 17.20 5.23
C LEU A 5 -2.15 16.69 5.18
N LEU A 6 -3.10 17.50 5.66
CA LEU A 6 -4.52 17.17 5.66
C LEU A 6 -5.08 17.04 4.24
N LEU A 7 -4.62 17.88 3.31
CA LEU A 7 -4.99 17.85 1.90
C LEU A 7 -4.45 16.59 1.19
N ILE A 8 -3.22 16.18 1.50
CA ILE A 8 -2.62 14.93 0.97
C ILE A 8 -3.37 13.70 1.50
N ILE A 9 -3.72 13.67 2.79
CA ILE A 9 -4.50 12.58 3.39
C ILE A 9 -5.90 12.51 2.76
N MET A 10 -6.58 13.65 2.54
CA MET A 10 -7.87 13.69 1.84
C MET A 10 -7.78 13.20 0.39
N LEU A 11 -6.73 13.59 -0.35
CA LEU A 11 -6.51 13.13 -1.71
C LEU A 11 -6.25 11.63 -1.78
N LEU A 12 -5.43 11.10 -0.87
CA LEU A 12 -5.17 9.66 -0.77
C LEU A 12 -6.42 8.86 -0.38
N SER A 13 -7.21 9.35 0.58
CA SER A 13 -8.46 8.69 0.99
C SER A 13 -9.50 8.71 -0.13
N SER A 14 -9.63 9.80 -0.89
CA SER A 14 -10.55 9.89 -2.02
C SER A 14 -10.14 8.95 -3.17
N ALA A 15 -8.85 8.78 -3.43
CA ALA A 15 -8.34 7.84 -4.41
C ALA A 15 -8.67 6.38 -4.02
N VAL A 16 -8.45 6.01 -2.75
CA VAL A 16 -8.77 4.66 -2.25
C VAL A 16 -10.27 4.38 -2.33
N VAL A 17 -11.12 5.34 -1.95
CA VAL A 17 -12.59 5.22 -2.03
C VAL A 17 -13.05 5.12 -3.49
N SER A 18 -12.49 5.90 -4.41
CA SER A 18 -12.81 5.84 -5.83
C SER A 18 -12.45 4.47 -6.44
N PHE A 19 -11.29 3.90 -6.10
CA PHE A 19 -10.90 2.55 -6.51
C PHE A 19 -11.83 1.48 -5.93
N ALA A 20 -12.25 1.61 -4.68
CA ALA A 20 -13.18 0.68 -4.04
C ALA A 20 -14.59 0.75 -4.66
N GLN A 21 -15.08 1.95 -4.98
CA GLN A 21 -16.39 2.16 -5.63
C GLN A 21 -16.40 1.68 -7.08
N TYR A 22 -15.31 1.89 -7.84
CA TYR A 22 -15.19 1.35 -9.19
C TYR A 22 -15.21 -0.18 -9.20
N ALA A 23 -14.65 -0.80 -8.18
CA ALA A 23 -14.65 -2.25 -8.01
C ALA A 23 -16.03 -2.81 -7.60
N THR A 24 -16.91 -2.01 -6.97
CA THR A 24 -18.25 -2.47 -6.52
C THR A 24 -19.37 -2.22 -7.53
N LYS A 25 -19.30 -1.16 -8.32
CA LYS A 25 -20.38 -0.73 -9.22
C LYS A 25 -20.50 -1.53 -10.52
N SER A 26 -19.54 -2.43 -10.80
CA SER A 26 -19.46 -3.20 -12.05
C SER A 26 -19.99 -4.64 -11.96
N ASN A 27 -20.77 -5.00 -10.96
CA ASN A 27 -21.01 -6.42 -10.65
C ASN A 27 -22.27 -7.06 -11.25
N GLU A 28 -23.13 -6.35 -11.96
CA GLU A 28 -24.41 -6.96 -12.40
C GLU A 28 -24.43 -7.51 -13.83
N ASP A 29 -23.49 -7.13 -14.74
CA ASP A 29 -23.53 -7.58 -16.14
C ASP A 29 -22.18 -8.04 -16.73
N ILE A 30 -21.20 -8.39 -15.90
CA ILE A 30 -19.85 -8.68 -16.39
C ILE A 30 -19.60 -10.18 -16.43
N THR A 31 -19.23 -10.70 -17.61
CA THR A 31 -18.77 -12.08 -17.78
C THR A 31 -17.64 -12.42 -16.80
N LEU A 32 -17.56 -13.68 -16.33
CA LEU A 32 -16.55 -14.16 -15.38
C LEU A 32 -15.12 -13.76 -15.77
N GLU A 33 -14.82 -13.80 -17.07
CA GLU A 33 -13.50 -13.38 -17.59
C GLU A 33 -13.17 -11.91 -17.29
N LYS A 34 -14.15 -11.01 -17.46
CA LYS A 34 -13.96 -9.59 -17.13
C LYS A 34 -13.78 -9.40 -15.63
N GLN A 35 -14.49 -10.15 -14.80
CA GLN A 35 -14.32 -10.10 -13.33
C GLN A 35 -12.93 -10.55 -12.91
N PHE A 36 -12.39 -11.60 -13.50
CA PHE A 36 -11.01 -12.05 -13.29
C PHE A 36 -10.00 -10.98 -13.69
N LYS A 37 -10.19 -10.38 -14.86
CA LYS A 37 -9.30 -9.30 -15.35
C LYS A 37 -9.31 -8.10 -14.41
N VAL A 38 -10.47 -7.67 -13.93
CA VAL A 38 -10.60 -6.58 -12.95
C VAL A 38 -9.92 -6.94 -11.64
N ALA A 39 -10.14 -8.14 -11.11
CA ALA A 39 -9.53 -8.58 -9.85
C ALA A 39 -7.99 -8.65 -9.96
N LYS A 40 -7.47 -9.15 -11.10
CA LYS A 40 -6.03 -9.18 -11.38
C LYS A 40 -5.45 -7.76 -11.49
N ASN A 41 -6.12 -6.86 -12.20
CA ASN A 41 -5.69 -5.47 -12.32
C ASN A 41 -5.70 -4.76 -10.96
N THR A 42 -6.71 -5.00 -10.12
CA THR A 42 -6.77 -4.47 -8.74
C THR A 42 -5.58 -4.94 -7.92
N ARG A 43 -5.24 -6.23 -7.99
CA ARG A 43 -4.06 -6.78 -7.31
C ARG A 43 -2.77 -6.11 -7.81
N THR A 44 -2.60 -5.99 -9.13
CA THR A 44 -1.40 -5.37 -9.72
C THR A 44 -1.28 -3.89 -9.31
N ALA A 45 -2.39 -3.13 -9.37
CA ALA A 45 -2.40 -1.74 -8.92
C ALA A 45 -2.02 -1.62 -7.44
N GLY A 46 -2.55 -2.50 -6.58
CA GLY A 46 -2.17 -2.57 -5.19
C GLY A 46 -0.68 -2.85 -4.98
N THR A 47 -0.09 -3.73 -5.78
CA THR A 47 1.36 -4.03 -5.73
C THR A 47 2.19 -2.79 -6.09
N VAL A 48 1.82 -2.06 -7.13
CA VAL A 48 2.52 -0.82 -7.53
C VAL A 48 2.42 0.23 -6.42
N VAL A 49 1.23 0.43 -5.85
CA VAL A 49 1.03 1.40 -4.74
C VAL A 49 1.82 0.99 -3.51
N ALA A 50 1.81 -0.28 -3.13
CA ALA A 50 2.56 -0.78 -1.96
C ALA A 50 4.07 -0.62 -2.15
N SER A 51 4.61 -0.95 -3.32
CA SER A 51 6.05 -0.81 -3.60
C SER A 51 6.50 0.66 -3.62
N THR A 52 5.70 1.54 -4.19
CA THR A 52 5.97 2.99 -4.19
C THR A 52 5.94 3.54 -2.75
N GLY A 53 4.95 3.12 -1.96
CA GLY A 53 4.87 3.49 -0.55
C GLY A 53 6.07 3.01 0.26
N ALA A 54 6.50 1.76 0.05
CA ALA A 54 7.69 1.22 0.71
C ALA A 54 8.97 1.98 0.34
N ALA A 55 9.15 2.33 -0.93
CA ALA A 55 10.28 3.13 -1.38
C ALA A 55 10.26 4.54 -0.73
N ALA A 56 9.11 5.20 -0.68
CA ALA A 56 8.97 6.50 -0.03
C ALA A 56 9.24 6.41 1.47
N TRP A 57 8.77 5.38 2.15
CA TRP A 57 9.05 5.14 3.57
C TRP A 57 10.54 5.00 3.84
N LEU A 58 11.24 4.18 3.06
CA LEU A 58 12.70 4.03 3.19
C LEU A 58 13.45 5.34 2.90
N CYS A 59 13.05 6.08 1.87
CA CYS A 59 13.64 7.39 1.58
C CYS A 59 13.45 8.38 2.74
N GLY A 60 12.27 8.41 3.34
CA GLY A 60 11.97 9.23 4.51
C GLY A 60 12.86 8.90 5.70
N SER A 61 13.02 7.61 6.02
CA SER A 61 13.91 7.14 7.09
C SER A 61 15.37 7.53 6.85
N VAL A 62 15.86 7.36 5.61
CA VAL A 62 17.23 7.79 5.24
C VAL A 62 17.38 9.31 5.40
N MET A 63 16.40 10.11 4.96
CA MET A 63 16.42 11.56 5.11
C MET A 63 16.48 11.98 6.59
N CYS A 64 15.72 11.33 7.47
CA CYS A 64 15.77 11.57 8.91
C CYS A 64 17.16 11.28 9.47
N THR A 65 17.72 10.13 9.15
CA THR A 65 19.05 9.71 9.61
C THR A 65 20.15 10.65 9.12
N VAL A 66 20.10 11.06 7.85
CA VAL A 66 21.07 12.00 7.28
C VAL A 66 20.95 13.38 7.92
N ALA A 67 19.73 13.87 8.16
CA ALA A 67 19.50 15.15 8.82
C ALA A 67 20.03 15.14 10.27
N GLU A 68 19.77 14.05 11.00
CA GLU A 68 20.28 13.85 12.36
C GLU A 68 21.81 13.82 12.40
N ASN A 69 22.44 13.01 11.54
CA ASN A 69 23.89 12.90 11.49
C ASN A 69 24.57 14.21 11.07
N ARG A 70 24.00 14.95 10.12
CA ARG A 70 24.53 16.27 9.73
C ARG A 70 24.50 17.26 10.89
N TYR A 71 23.40 17.27 11.63
CA TYR A 71 23.27 18.17 12.79
C TYR A 71 24.27 17.80 13.88
N ILE A 72 24.41 16.53 14.22
CA ILE A 72 25.37 16.05 15.22
C ILE A 72 26.80 16.41 14.79
N ASN A 73 27.18 16.12 13.55
CA ASN A 73 28.52 16.40 13.04
C ASN A 73 28.86 17.91 13.00
N GLN A 74 27.85 18.77 12.87
CA GLN A 74 28.05 20.21 12.86
C GLN A 74 28.32 20.77 14.25
N TYR A 75 27.75 20.18 15.30
CA TYR A 75 27.82 20.70 16.66
C TYR A 75 28.65 19.86 17.62
N ASN A 76 29.00 18.64 17.25
CA ASN A 76 29.75 17.73 18.11
C ASN A 76 31.25 17.86 17.86
N THR A 77 31.93 18.55 18.72
CA THR A 77 33.39 18.70 18.67
C THR A 77 34.17 17.78 19.61
N SER A 78 33.50 17.15 20.62
CA SER A 78 34.20 16.28 21.60
C SER A 78 33.26 15.52 22.54
N GLY A 79 32.12 15.05 22.01
CA GLY A 79 30.93 14.79 22.76
C GLY A 79 30.93 13.66 23.78
N SER A 80 30.44 13.99 24.96
CA SER A 80 29.88 13.02 25.89
C SER A 80 28.57 12.40 25.31
N VAL A 81 28.19 11.22 25.83
CA VAL A 81 26.95 10.52 25.38
C VAL A 81 25.71 11.37 25.64
N GLU A 82 25.70 12.17 26.71
CA GLU A 82 24.59 13.07 27.06
C GLU A 82 24.45 14.21 26.04
N GLU A 83 25.54 14.83 25.61
CA GLU A 83 25.53 15.88 24.60
C GLU A 83 25.04 15.36 23.24
N ILE A 84 25.41 14.14 22.86
CA ILE A 84 24.92 13.50 21.64
C ILE A 84 23.40 13.27 21.71
N TYR A 85 22.88 12.89 22.87
CA TYR A 85 21.45 12.71 23.05
C TYR A 85 20.66 14.00 22.89
N ASP A 86 21.13 15.08 23.49
CA ASP A 86 20.51 16.40 23.39
C ASP A 86 20.55 16.95 21.95
N LEU A 87 21.68 16.80 21.27
CA LEU A 87 21.81 17.15 19.85
C LEU A 87 20.84 16.35 18.96
N LYS A 88 20.60 15.09 19.24
CA LYS A 88 19.58 14.29 18.56
C LYS A 88 18.16 14.85 18.74
N GLN A 89 17.82 15.28 19.96
CA GLN A 89 16.52 15.88 20.23
C GLN A 89 16.35 17.22 19.49
N GLU A 90 17.42 18.01 19.41
CA GLU A 90 17.40 19.27 18.66
C GLU A 90 17.36 19.06 17.14
N ALA A 91 18.08 18.06 16.62
CA ALA A 91 18.02 17.67 15.21
C ALA A 91 16.59 17.36 14.75
N LYS A 92 15.79 16.72 15.59
CA LYS A 92 14.37 16.41 15.32
C LYS A 92 13.50 17.66 15.15
N LYS A 93 13.90 18.80 15.69
CA LYS A 93 13.20 20.08 15.53
C LYS A 93 13.49 20.75 14.18
N GLN A 94 14.55 20.33 13.48
CA GLN A 94 14.97 20.89 12.20
C GLN A 94 13.98 20.62 11.09
N SER A 95 13.89 21.56 10.15
CA SER A 95 12.97 21.46 9.01
C SER A 95 13.28 20.25 8.12
N SER A 96 14.55 19.94 7.91
CA SER A 96 15.00 18.80 7.11
C SER A 96 14.57 17.45 7.71
N TYR A 97 14.69 17.29 9.04
CA TYR A 97 14.21 16.11 9.74
C TYR A 97 12.69 15.97 9.64
N LYS A 98 11.96 17.05 9.88
CA LYS A 98 10.48 17.07 9.76
C LYS A 98 10.00 16.74 8.36
N THR A 99 10.73 17.13 7.33
CA THR A 99 10.43 16.77 5.95
C THR A 99 10.63 15.27 5.74
N GLY A 100 11.74 14.70 6.19
CA GLY A 100 12.00 13.26 6.14
C GLY A 100 10.90 12.45 6.87
N GLN A 101 10.55 12.88 8.08
CA GLN A 101 9.48 12.25 8.87
C GLN A 101 8.10 12.31 8.15
N THR A 102 7.80 13.41 7.47
CA THR A 102 6.56 13.52 6.69
C THR A 102 6.55 12.53 5.52
N VAL A 103 7.66 12.42 4.79
CA VAL A 103 7.82 11.47 3.68
C VAL A 103 7.72 10.02 4.20
N GLU A 104 8.32 9.73 5.33
CA GLU A 104 8.26 8.41 5.99
C GLU A 104 6.81 8.02 6.33
N ILE A 105 6.07 8.90 7.00
CA ILE A 105 4.67 8.66 7.39
C ILE A 105 3.78 8.47 6.15
N VAL A 106 3.92 9.35 5.16
CA VAL A 106 3.14 9.25 3.91
C VAL A 106 3.46 7.95 3.17
N GLY A 107 4.74 7.58 3.09
CA GLY A 107 5.19 6.33 2.49
C GLY A 107 4.59 5.11 3.19
N PHE A 108 4.62 5.08 4.52
CA PHE A 108 4.05 3.99 5.31
C PHE A 108 2.53 3.84 5.11
N VAL A 109 1.78 4.95 5.15
CA VAL A 109 0.32 4.93 4.92
C VAL A 109 0.01 4.46 3.50
N THR A 110 0.78 4.90 2.50
CA THR A 110 0.62 4.48 1.11
C THR A 110 0.90 2.97 0.95
N MET A 111 1.93 2.46 1.61
CA MET A 111 2.26 1.04 1.62
C MET A 111 1.11 0.19 2.20
N LEU A 112 0.53 0.61 3.32
CA LEU A 112 -0.62 -0.07 3.93
C LEU A 112 -1.86 -0.05 3.03
N ALA A 113 -2.15 1.07 2.39
CA ALA A 113 -3.26 1.19 1.43
C ALA A 113 -3.06 0.24 0.23
N GLY A 114 -1.84 0.15 -0.30
CA GLY A 114 -1.49 -0.79 -1.36
C GLY A 114 -1.65 -2.24 -0.93
N ALA A 115 -1.22 -2.60 0.28
CA ALA A 115 -1.37 -3.94 0.84
C ALA A 115 -2.85 -4.33 0.99
N GLY A 116 -3.71 -3.42 1.47
CA GLY A 116 -5.15 -3.61 1.53
C GLY A 116 -5.76 -3.86 0.15
N THR A 117 -5.32 -3.11 -0.86
CA THR A 117 -5.78 -3.28 -2.25
C THR A 117 -5.37 -4.64 -2.82
N ILE A 118 -4.15 -5.11 -2.54
CA ILE A 118 -3.69 -6.46 -2.91
C ILE A 118 -4.60 -7.53 -2.29
N TRP A 119 -4.89 -7.39 -1.00
CA TRP A 119 -5.73 -8.35 -0.28
C TRP A 119 -7.14 -8.43 -0.85
N VAL A 120 -7.77 -7.29 -1.18
CA VAL A 120 -9.07 -7.23 -1.85
C VAL A 120 -9.03 -7.92 -3.21
N GLY A 121 -8.00 -7.65 -4.03
CA GLY A 121 -7.81 -8.28 -5.32
C GLY A 121 -7.66 -9.81 -5.22
N GLN A 122 -6.86 -10.29 -4.28
CA GLN A 122 -6.66 -11.72 -4.03
C GLN A 122 -7.93 -12.40 -3.53
N SER A 123 -8.68 -11.77 -2.62
CA SER A 123 -9.94 -12.30 -2.09
C SER A 123 -10.98 -12.46 -3.20
N LYS A 124 -11.06 -11.50 -4.13
CA LYS A 124 -11.94 -11.61 -5.31
C LYS A 124 -11.52 -12.74 -6.23
N ILE A 125 -10.23 -12.89 -6.54
CA ILE A 125 -9.70 -13.99 -7.37
C ILE A 125 -10.06 -15.34 -6.73
N LYS A 126 -9.85 -15.48 -5.42
CA LYS A 126 -10.17 -16.72 -4.70
C LYS A 126 -11.68 -17.05 -4.75
N LYS A 127 -12.55 -16.05 -4.58
CA LYS A 127 -14.00 -16.23 -4.68
C LYS A 127 -14.42 -16.67 -6.09
N LEU A 128 -13.86 -16.05 -7.13
CA LEU A 128 -14.14 -16.39 -8.53
C LEU A 128 -13.67 -17.81 -8.85
N ASN A 129 -12.48 -18.22 -8.42
CA ASN A 129 -11.98 -19.58 -8.59
C ASN A 129 -12.90 -20.61 -7.92
N ASN A 130 -13.34 -20.34 -6.69
CA ASN A 130 -14.25 -21.24 -5.98
C ASN A 130 -15.61 -21.34 -6.67
N ALA A 131 -16.14 -20.24 -7.20
CA ALA A 131 -17.39 -20.23 -7.95
C ALA A 131 -17.26 -21.02 -9.27
N THR A 132 -16.15 -20.86 -9.99
CA THR A 132 -15.88 -21.61 -11.22
C THR A 132 -15.75 -23.12 -10.95
N ASN A 133 -15.05 -23.51 -9.88
CA ASN A 133 -14.94 -24.91 -9.49
C ASN A 133 -16.29 -25.52 -9.05
N ALA A 134 -17.13 -24.74 -8.36
CA ALA A 134 -18.46 -25.18 -7.95
C ALA A 134 -19.40 -25.37 -9.16
N THR A 135 -19.36 -24.50 -10.16
CA THR A 135 -20.17 -24.63 -11.38
C THR A 135 -19.75 -25.83 -12.22
N LEU A 136 -18.45 -26.13 -12.30
CA LEU A 136 -17.96 -27.34 -12.97
C LEU A 136 -18.38 -28.64 -12.25
N SER A 137 -18.45 -28.61 -10.92
CA SER A 137 -18.93 -29.78 -10.12
C SER A 137 -20.43 -30.00 -10.23
N TYR A 138 -21.23 -28.97 -10.44
CA TYR A 138 -22.70 -29.08 -10.50
C TYR A 138 -23.20 -29.60 -11.84
N GLY A 139 -22.43 -29.53 -12.92
CA GLY A 139 -22.75 -30.03 -14.24
C GLY A 139 -22.61 -31.56 -14.39
N VAL A 140 -22.08 -32.26 -13.39
CA VAL A 140 -21.71 -33.66 -13.47
C VAL A 140 -22.84 -34.62 -13.01
N ASN A 141 -23.88 -34.15 -12.33
CA ASN A 141 -24.89 -35.00 -11.75
C ASN A 141 -26.12 -35.29 -12.66
N GLY A 142 -26.08 -34.94 -13.93
CA GLY A 142 -27.26 -35.03 -14.78
C GLY A 142 -27.12 -35.77 -16.12
N ALA A 143 -25.98 -36.20 -16.60
CA ALA A 143 -25.79 -37.11 -17.73
C ALA A 143 -24.29 -37.20 -18.11
N GLY A 144 -23.67 -38.25 -17.75
CA GLY A 144 -22.43 -38.85 -18.14
C GLY A 144 -21.54 -38.21 -19.18
N VAL A 145 -20.81 -37.12 -18.84
CA VAL A 145 -19.47 -36.84 -19.37
C VAL A 145 -18.72 -36.08 -18.29
N ALA A 146 -17.89 -36.77 -17.51
CA ALA A 146 -16.97 -36.17 -16.57
C ALA A 146 -15.74 -35.65 -17.34
N LEU A 147 -15.70 -34.37 -17.70
CA LEU A 147 -14.47 -33.66 -18.05
C LEU A 147 -13.92 -33.03 -16.76
N ALA A 148 -13.20 -33.83 -15.99
CA ALA A 148 -12.38 -33.33 -14.89
C ALA A 148 -11.13 -32.64 -15.47
N LEU A 149 -11.22 -31.37 -15.82
CA LEU A 149 -10.06 -30.52 -16.06
C LEU A 149 -9.58 -29.99 -14.71
N LYS A 150 -8.64 -30.72 -14.14
CA LYS A 150 -7.83 -30.27 -12.99
C LYS A 150 -6.70 -29.44 -13.56
N PHE A 151 -6.75 -28.11 -13.38
CA PHE A 151 -5.62 -27.20 -13.61
C PHE A 151 -5.06 -26.73 -12.29
#